data_4b392434d911327b1b9551ed684a1f29
#
_entry.id   4b392434d911327b1b9551ed684a1f29
#
_cell.length_a   1.000
_cell.length_b   1.000
_cell.length_c   1.000
_cell.angle_alpha   90.00
_cell.angle_beta   90.00
_cell.angle_gamma   90.00
#
_symmetry.space_group_name_H-M   'P 1'
#
loop_
_entity.id
_entity.type
_entity.pdbx_description
1 polymer ?
#
loop_
_entity_poly.entity_id
_entity_poly.type
_entity_poly.pdbx_seq_one_letter_code
_entity_poly.pdbx_strand_id
1 'polypeptide(L)'
;MTRKENPLEELEKAYAQWESLYKQGGSDPFYADGVNLNLVRNHILYFKRQIEETQPLYMNSEAYQRELPPQVEDGYMARAEEIRAHAKASLVSYHADPYYQYLLHHREKLDDAGLKKTFIRPVLNYAQALETAIQEDDLVTMRRHERADRYLDSFRSCAVKVRDVLENQELNLFALAAQDDFPFPEEETASQAMTL
;
A
#
# COMPACT_ATOMS: atom_id res chain seq x y z
N MET A 1 9.17 -31.69 19.65
CA MET A 1 7.83 -32.27 19.48
C MET A 1 6.89 -31.13 19.09
N THR A 2 6.59 -31.00 17.82
CA THR A 2 5.57 -30.08 17.32
C THR A 2 4.22 -30.54 17.85
N ARG A 3 3.59 -29.72 18.67
CA ARG A 3 2.23 -29.95 19.18
C ARG A 3 1.34 -30.10 17.96
N LYS A 4 0.75 -31.28 17.77
CA LYS A 4 -0.23 -31.50 16.71
C LYS A 4 -1.38 -30.54 16.96
N GLU A 5 -1.53 -29.56 16.09
CA GLU A 5 -2.60 -28.58 16.18
C GLU A 5 -3.94 -29.31 16.19
N ASN A 6 -4.80 -28.99 17.16
CA ASN A 6 -6.12 -29.58 17.24
C ASN A 6 -7.04 -28.89 16.20
N PRO A 7 -7.52 -29.60 15.18
CA PRO A 7 -8.32 -28.98 14.11
C PRO A 7 -9.61 -28.32 14.63
N LEU A 8 -10.16 -28.72 15.76
CA LEU A 8 -11.32 -28.09 16.37
C LEU A 8 -10.96 -26.72 16.95
N GLU A 9 -9.84 -26.62 17.67
CA GLU A 9 -9.36 -25.33 18.21
C GLU A 9 -9.03 -24.35 17.09
N GLU A 10 -8.41 -24.82 16.01
CA GLU A 10 -8.11 -24.00 14.85
C GLU A 10 -9.35 -23.56 14.08
N LEU A 11 -10.38 -24.42 14.01
CA LEU A 11 -11.68 -24.05 13.44
C LEU A 11 -12.35 -22.93 14.24
N GLU A 12 -12.36 -23.02 15.58
CA GLU A 12 -12.93 -22.00 16.46
C GLU A 12 -12.18 -20.67 16.30
N LYS A 13 -10.85 -20.70 16.24
CA LYS A 13 -10.01 -19.51 15.98
C LYS A 13 -10.33 -18.89 14.62
N ALA A 14 -10.50 -19.69 13.57
CA ALA A 14 -10.80 -19.20 12.24
C ALA A 14 -12.17 -18.50 12.18
N TYR A 15 -13.20 -19.05 12.85
CA TYR A 15 -14.49 -18.36 12.98
C TYR A 15 -14.37 -17.04 13.74
N ALA A 16 -13.66 -17.03 14.86
CA ALA A 16 -13.43 -15.81 15.63
C ALA A 16 -12.66 -14.75 14.83
N GLN A 17 -11.67 -15.17 14.06
CA GLN A 17 -10.92 -14.30 13.17
C GLN A 17 -11.81 -13.69 12.08
N TRP A 18 -12.65 -14.49 11.43
CA TRP A 18 -13.57 -14.02 10.40
C TRP A 18 -14.54 -12.97 10.97
N GLU A 19 -15.11 -13.22 12.13
CA GLU A 19 -16.02 -12.28 12.80
C GLU A 19 -15.32 -10.97 13.19
N SER A 20 -14.12 -11.08 13.73
CA SER A 20 -13.32 -9.90 14.10
C SER A 20 -12.99 -9.03 12.89
N LEU A 21 -12.53 -9.65 11.80
CA LEU A 21 -12.23 -8.95 10.55
C LEU A 21 -13.48 -8.29 9.95
N TYR A 22 -14.59 -9.02 9.94
CA TYR A 22 -15.85 -8.49 9.43
C TYR A 22 -16.35 -7.28 10.22
N LYS A 23 -16.28 -7.34 11.54
CA LYS A 23 -16.68 -6.23 12.42
C LYS A 23 -15.78 -5.00 12.28
N GLN A 24 -14.47 -5.21 12.12
CA GLN A 24 -13.50 -4.11 12.00
C GLN A 24 -13.50 -3.48 10.62
N GLY A 25 -13.61 -4.28 9.57
CA GLY A 25 -13.60 -3.83 8.18
C GLY A 25 -14.98 -3.61 7.57
N GLY A 26 -16.06 -3.92 8.30
CA GLY A 26 -17.41 -3.94 7.73
C GLY A 26 -17.51 -4.98 6.61
N SER A 27 -18.10 -4.62 5.49
CA SER A 27 -18.20 -5.47 4.29
C SER A 27 -16.97 -5.38 3.37
N ASP A 28 -15.92 -4.64 3.76
CA ASP A 28 -14.71 -4.53 2.95
C ASP A 28 -13.91 -5.83 3.01
N PRO A 29 -13.72 -6.54 1.88
CA PRO A 29 -12.95 -7.80 1.83
C PRO A 29 -11.44 -7.58 2.02
N PHE A 30 -10.94 -6.35 1.87
CA PHE A 30 -9.55 -5.99 2.08
C PHE A 30 -9.36 -5.33 3.44
N TYR A 31 -9.00 -6.10 4.38
CA TYR A 31 -8.74 -5.64 5.72
C TYR A 31 -7.42 -4.85 5.82
N ALA A 32 -7.27 -4.03 6.88
CA ALA A 32 -6.12 -3.13 7.04
C ALA A 32 -4.74 -3.83 6.97
N ASP A 33 -4.65 -5.05 7.42
CA ASP A 33 -3.45 -5.91 7.39
C ASP A 33 -3.33 -6.75 6.11
N GLY A 34 -4.20 -6.53 5.15
CA GLY A 34 -4.21 -7.26 3.89
C GLY A 34 -4.79 -8.66 3.96
N VAL A 35 -5.41 -9.04 5.07
CA VAL A 35 -6.11 -10.31 5.21
C VAL A 35 -7.47 -10.22 4.53
N ASN A 36 -7.72 -11.15 3.61
CA ASN A 36 -8.99 -11.25 2.88
C ASN A 36 -9.97 -12.15 3.63
N LEU A 37 -11.23 -11.72 3.80
CA LEU A 37 -12.28 -12.50 4.44
C LEU A 37 -12.50 -13.87 3.78
N ASN A 38 -12.39 -13.95 2.46
CA ASN A 38 -12.50 -15.21 1.73
C ASN A 38 -11.35 -16.18 2.02
N LEU A 39 -10.16 -15.67 2.33
CA LEU A 39 -9.03 -16.51 2.77
C LEU A 39 -9.33 -17.16 4.12
N VAL A 40 -9.85 -16.41 5.08
CA VAL A 40 -10.24 -16.95 6.39
C VAL A 40 -11.40 -17.95 6.24
N ARG A 41 -12.37 -17.68 5.36
CA ARG A 41 -13.42 -18.62 5.00
C ARG A 41 -12.86 -19.95 4.45
N ASN A 42 -11.83 -19.88 3.62
CA ASN A 42 -11.15 -21.07 3.12
C ASN A 42 -10.42 -21.84 4.22
N HIS A 43 -9.88 -21.17 5.22
CA HIS A 43 -9.33 -21.83 6.41
C HIS A 43 -10.41 -22.57 7.20
N ILE A 44 -11.60 -21.99 7.37
CA ILE A 44 -12.74 -22.66 8.00
C ILE A 44 -13.09 -23.95 7.25
N LEU A 45 -13.19 -23.89 5.92
CA LEU A 45 -13.43 -25.09 5.09
C LEU A 45 -12.33 -26.13 5.24
N TYR A 46 -11.08 -25.71 5.26
CA TYR A 46 -9.95 -26.62 5.44
C TYR A 46 -10.03 -27.36 6.77
N PHE A 47 -10.26 -26.64 7.88
CA PHE A 47 -10.34 -27.28 9.20
C PHE A 47 -11.59 -28.17 9.35
N LYS A 48 -12.71 -27.82 8.74
CA LYS A 48 -13.89 -28.74 8.69
C LYS A 48 -13.53 -30.04 7.98
N ARG A 49 -12.83 -30.00 6.86
CA ARG A 49 -12.36 -31.22 6.17
C ARG A 49 -11.36 -32.00 7.01
N GLN A 50 -10.45 -31.34 7.70
CA GLN A 50 -9.53 -32.03 8.61
C GLN A 50 -10.25 -32.75 9.75
N ILE A 51 -11.33 -32.18 10.28
CA ILE A 51 -12.18 -32.84 11.29
C ILE A 51 -12.86 -34.07 10.69
N GLU A 52 -13.45 -33.95 9.51
CA GLU A 52 -14.11 -35.09 8.81
C GLU A 52 -13.13 -36.26 8.59
N GLU A 53 -11.90 -35.95 8.19
CA GLU A 53 -10.89 -36.97 7.85
C GLU A 53 -10.18 -37.55 9.06
N THR A 54 -9.91 -36.75 10.11
CA THR A 54 -9.03 -37.18 11.20
C THR A 54 -9.72 -37.33 12.54
N GLN A 55 -10.82 -36.64 12.80
CA GLN A 55 -11.53 -36.62 14.09
C GLN A 55 -13.06 -36.50 13.92
N PRO A 56 -13.70 -37.48 13.30
CA PRO A 56 -15.11 -37.39 12.93
C PRO A 56 -16.08 -37.23 14.13
N LEU A 57 -15.66 -37.52 15.34
CA LEU A 57 -16.45 -37.25 16.55
C LEU A 57 -16.71 -35.77 16.79
N TYR A 58 -15.79 -34.89 16.32
CA TYR A 58 -15.97 -33.45 16.43
C TYR A 58 -16.96 -32.84 15.43
N MET A 59 -17.48 -33.66 14.50
CA MET A 59 -18.60 -33.25 13.62
C MET A 59 -19.87 -32.93 14.43
N ASN A 60 -19.99 -33.41 15.67
CA ASN A 60 -21.08 -33.08 16.58
C ASN A 60 -20.82 -31.76 17.36
N SER A 61 -19.66 -31.16 17.23
CA SER A 61 -19.35 -29.92 17.92
C SER A 61 -20.14 -28.73 17.34
N GLU A 62 -20.43 -27.77 18.20
CA GLU A 62 -21.10 -26.54 17.80
C GLU A 62 -20.31 -25.78 16.71
N ALA A 63 -18.97 -25.72 16.84
CA ALA A 63 -18.10 -25.05 15.88
C ALA A 63 -18.16 -25.69 14.48
N TYR A 64 -18.20 -27.03 14.41
CA TYR A 64 -18.31 -27.73 13.13
C TYR A 64 -19.70 -27.54 12.49
N GLN A 65 -20.77 -27.57 13.27
CA GLN A 65 -22.14 -27.40 12.79
C GLN A 65 -22.50 -25.94 12.45
N ARG A 66 -21.69 -25.01 12.88
CA ARG A 66 -21.89 -23.61 12.59
C ARG A 66 -21.88 -23.36 11.08
N GLU A 67 -22.80 -22.49 10.64
CA GLU A 67 -22.89 -22.13 9.22
C GLU A 67 -21.57 -21.53 8.72
N LEU A 68 -21.23 -21.88 7.48
CA LEU A 68 -20.08 -21.30 6.81
C LEU A 68 -20.34 -19.81 6.53
N PRO A 69 -19.39 -18.92 6.82
CA PRO A 69 -19.54 -17.52 6.46
C PRO A 69 -19.80 -17.34 4.96
N PRO A 70 -20.59 -16.35 4.55
CA PRO A 70 -20.86 -16.10 3.13
C PRO A 70 -19.59 -15.73 2.38
N GLN A 71 -19.54 -16.06 1.10
CA GLN A 71 -18.53 -15.48 0.21
C GLN A 71 -18.83 -14.01 -0.03
N VAL A 72 -17.78 -13.21 -0.15
CA VAL A 72 -17.88 -11.76 -0.36
C VAL A 72 -17.59 -11.45 -1.85
N GLU A 73 -18.17 -12.24 -2.76
CA GLU A 73 -17.82 -12.20 -4.18
C GLU A 73 -18.18 -10.89 -4.85
N ASP A 74 -19.42 -10.44 -4.73
CA ASP A 74 -19.86 -9.22 -5.43
C ASP A 74 -19.21 -7.97 -4.88
N GLY A 75 -19.14 -7.82 -3.58
CA GLY A 75 -18.45 -6.71 -2.92
C GLY A 75 -16.94 -6.73 -3.15
N TYR A 76 -16.33 -7.92 -3.17
CA TYR A 76 -14.91 -8.12 -3.45
C TYR A 76 -14.54 -7.66 -4.85
N MET A 77 -15.27 -8.09 -5.87
CA MET A 77 -14.98 -7.75 -7.26
C MET A 77 -15.17 -6.25 -7.51
N ALA A 78 -16.25 -5.66 -7.02
CA ALA A 78 -16.49 -4.22 -7.14
C ALA A 78 -15.39 -3.41 -6.46
N ARG A 79 -15.01 -3.78 -5.25
CA ARG A 79 -13.95 -3.11 -4.49
C ARG A 79 -12.57 -3.29 -5.14
N ALA A 80 -12.28 -4.46 -5.68
CA ALA A 80 -11.05 -4.71 -6.40
C ALA A 80 -10.92 -3.81 -7.64
N GLU A 81 -11.98 -3.65 -8.41
CA GLU A 81 -11.99 -2.75 -9.57
C GLU A 81 -11.79 -1.27 -9.16
N GLU A 82 -12.42 -0.83 -8.08
CA GLU A 82 -12.19 0.52 -7.53
C GLU A 82 -10.72 0.72 -7.13
N ILE A 83 -10.13 -0.25 -6.44
CA ILE A 83 -8.72 -0.20 -6.03
C ILE A 83 -7.80 -0.13 -7.25
N ARG A 84 -8.04 -0.94 -8.28
CA ARG A 84 -7.27 -0.92 -9.54
C ARG A 84 -7.37 0.42 -10.24
N ALA A 85 -8.59 0.96 -10.37
CA ALA A 85 -8.82 2.27 -10.99
C ALA A 85 -8.12 3.39 -10.21
N HIS A 86 -8.23 3.37 -8.90
CA HIS A 86 -7.56 4.33 -8.01
C HIS A 86 -6.03 4.24 -8.11
N ALA A 87 -5.48 3.04 -8.15
CA ALA A 87 -4.04 2.82 -8.29
C ALA A 87 -3.50 3.41 -9.59
N LYS A 88 -4.18 3.18 -10.70
CA LYS A 88 -3.82 3.74 -12.01
C LYS A 88 -3.87 5.27 -12.01
N ALA A 89 -4.93 5.85 -11.43
CA ALA A 89 -5.06 7.30 -11.32
C ALA A 89 -3.97 7.89 -10.40
N SER A 90 -3.64 7.24 -9.30
CA SER A 90 -2.57 7.65 -8.38
C SER A 90 -1.21 7.64 -9.07
N LEU A 91 -0.92 6.60 -9.86
CA LEU A 91 0.34 6.52 -10.61
C LEU A 91 0.48 7.66 -11.62
N VAL A 92 -0.60 7.99 -12.34
CA VAL A 92 -0.64 9.14 -13.25
C VAL A 92 -0.36 10.44 -12.48
N SER A 93 -0.96 10.63 -11.31
CA SER A 93 -0.72 11.80 -10.46
C SER A 93 0.72 11.89 -9.98
N TYR A 94 1.34 10.77 -9.62
CA TYR A 94 2.75 10.74 -9.21
C TYR A 94 3.69 11.15 -10.35
N HIS A 95 3.46 10.60 -11.54
CA HIS A 95 4.28 10.94 -12.71
C HIS A 95 4.08 12.39 -13.19
N ALA A 96 2.91 12.96 -12.98
CA ALA A 96 2.60 14.35 -13.33
C ALA A 96 3.07 15.37 -12.28
N ASP A 97 3.41 14.91 -11.07
CA ASP A 97 3.82 15.80 -9.98
C ASP A 97 5.17 16.46 -10.27
N PRO A 98 5.27 17.82 -10.25
CA PRO A 98 6.51 18.52 -10.58
C PRO A 98 7.62 18.27 -9.57
N TYR A 99 7.31 18.03 -8.30
CA TYR A 99 8.32 17.69 -7.28
C TYR A 99 8.88 16.29 -7.49
N TYR A 100 8.03 15.34 -7.90
CA TYR A 100 8.48 14.01 -8.28
C TYR A 100 9.43 14.06 -9.49
N GLN A 101 9.12 14.86 -10.51
CA GLN A 101 9.97 15.06 -11.68
C GLN A 101 11.30 15.73 -11.30
N TYR A 102 11.27 16.70 -10.41
CA TYR A 102 12.47 17.32 -9.86
C TYR A 102 13.38 16.32 -9.16
N LEU A 103 12.80 15.43 -8.33
CA LEU A 103 13.55 14.37 -7.65
C LEU A 103 14.14 13.34 -8.62
N LEU A 104 13.39 12.95 -9.65
CA LEU A 104 13.89 12.05 -10.70
C LEU A 104 15.08 12.66 -11.45
N HIS A 105 14.97 13.92 -11.80
CA HIS A 105 16.02 14.63 -12.54
C HIS A 105 17.33 14.71 -11.76
N HIS A 106 17.24 14.99 -10.46
CA HIS A 106 18.41 15.13 -9.59
C HIS A 106 18.87 13.80 -8.97
N ARG A 107 18.20 12.70 -9.24
CA ARG A 107 18.49 11.38 -8.64
C ARG A 107 19.95 10.97 -8.76
N GLU A 108 20.52 11.08 -9.94
CA GLU A 108 21.88 10.61 -10.21
C GLU A 108 22.94 11.51 -9.59
N LYS A 109 22.71 12.83 -9.63
CA LYS A 109 23.62 13.80 -9.01
C LYS A 109 23.71 13.67 -7.49
N LEU A 110 22.63 13.25 -6.87
CA LEU A 110 22.55 13.06 -5.42
C LEU A 110 23.13 11.72 -4.97
N ASP A 111 23.36 10.79 -5.90
CA ASP A 111 24.06 9.54 -5.62
C ASP A 111 25.47 9.77 -5.16
N ASP A 112 26.19 10.66 -5.85
CA ASP A 112 27.58 10.99 -5.56
C ASP A 112 27.75 11.68 -4.20
N ALA A 113 26.70 12.36 -3.74
CA ALA A 113 26.68 13.06 -2.45
C ALA A 113 26.21 12.20 -1.25
N GLY A 114 25.90 10.92 -1.45
CA GLY A 114 25.36 10.03 -0.41
C GLY A 114 23.94 10.34 0.04
N LEU A 115 23.28 11.31 -0.57
CA LEU A 115 21.93 11.77 -0.21
C LEU A 115 20.83 10.86 -0.77
N LYS A 116 21.12 10.10 -1.81
CA LYS A 116 20.15 9.22 -2.48
C LYS A 116 19.51 8.21 -1.54
N LYS A 117 20.29 7.56 -0.68
CA LYS A 117 19.79 6.54 0.22
C LYS A 117 18.89 7.10 1.32
N THR A 118 19.19 8.30 1.80
CA THR A 118 18.56 8.88 2.98
C THR A 118 17.31 9.68 2.67
N PHE A 119 17.27 10.37 1.53
CA PHE A 119 16.19 11.31 1.24
C PHE A 119 15.36 10.95 0.01
N ILE A 120 15.99 10.54 -1.09
CA ILE A 120 15.30 10.39 -2.37
C ILE A 120 14.77 8.98 -2.57
N ARG A 121 15.57 7.96 -2.30
CA ARG A 121 15.22 6.56 -2.57
C ARG A 121 13.91 6.12 -1.90
N PRO A 122 13.66 6.42 -0.61
CA PRO A 122 12.39 6.04 0.00
C PRO A 122 11.17 6.66 -0.68
N VAL A 123 11.30 7.90 -1.15
CA VAL A 123 10.20 8.65 -1.77
C VAL A 123 9.95 8.20 -3.20
N LEU A 124 11.00 7.98 -3.98
CA LEU A 124 10.86 7.45 -5.35
C LEU A 124 10.35 6.01 -5.37
N ASN A 125 10.65 5.23 -4.36
CA ASN A 125 10.16 3.87 -4.24
C ASN A 125 8.62 3.80 -4.12
N TYR A 126 7.94 4.86 -3.70
CA TYR A 126 6.47 4.87 -3.65
C TYR A 126 5.85 4.70 -5.04
N ALA A 127 6.31 5.45 -6.02
CA ALA A 127 5.80 5.31 -7.39
C ALA A 127 6.20 3.97 -8.01
N GLN A 128 7.44 3.53 -7.80
CA GLN A 128 7.91 2.24 -8.28
C GLN A 128 7.16 1.07 -7.66
N ALA A 129 6.89 1.12 -6.35
CA ALA A 129 6.12 0.09 -5.66
C ALA A 129 4.68 0.01 -6.20
N LEU A 130 4.06 1.16 -6.50
CA LEU A 130 2.72 1.20 -7.08
C LEU A 130 2.71 0.66 -8.51
N GLU A 131 3.70 1.01 -9.32
CA GLU A 131 3.82 0.49 -10.68
C GLU A 131 3.97 -1.03 -10.69
N THR A 132 4.84 -1.57 -9.84
CA THR A 132 5.01 -3.01 -9.65
C THR A 132 3.72 -3.67 -9.18
N ALA A 133 3.02 -3.07 -8.21
CA ALA A 133 1.75 -3.58 -7.71
C ALA A 133 0.66 -3.66 -8.79
N ILE A 134 0.63 -2.68 -9.70
CA ILE A 134 -0.30 -2.69 -10.85
C ILE A 134 0.06 -3.82 -11.82
N GLN A 135 1.34 -4.03 -12.10
CA GLN A 135 1.81 -5.09 -13.00
C GLN A 135 1.54 -6.48 -12.43
N GLU A 136 1.68 -6.66 -11.13
CA GLU A 136 1.51 -7.94 -10.43
C GLU A 136 0.08 -8.16 -9.92
N ASP A 137 -0.82 -7.21 -10.11
CA ASP A 137 -2.19 -7.20 -9.55
C ASP A 137 -2.22 -7.36 -8.02
N ASP A 138 -1.27 -6.75 -7.34
CA ASP A 138 -1.18 -6.72 -5.88
C ASP A 138 -2.13 -5.68 -5.30
N LEU A 139 -3.36 -6.11 -5.04
CA LEU A 139 -4.43 -5.26 -4.52
C LEU A 139 -4.14 -4.70 -3.12
N VAL A 140 -3.38 -5.41 -2.30
CA VAL A 140 -3.01 -4.96 -0.95
C VAL A 140 -2.11 -3.73 -1.03
N THR A 141 -1.09 -3.79 -1.87
CA THR A 141 -0.20 -2.64 -2.09
C THR A 141 -0.91 -1.51 -2.81
N MET A 142 -1.72 -1.79 -3.82
CA MET A 142 -2.52 -0.78 -4.51
C MET A 142 -3.44 -0.01 -3.54
N ARG A 143 -4.11 -0.70 -2.62
CA ARG A 143 -4.98 -0.08 -1.62
C ARG A 143 -4.26 0.92 -0.73
N ARG A 144 -2.99 0.68 -0.40
CA ARG A 144 -2.19 1.62 0.40
C ARG A 144 -2.02 2.97 -0.26
N HIS A 145 -2.16 3.03 -1.58
CA HIS A 145 -2.04 4.23 -2.40
C HIS A 145 -3.38 4.92 -2.69
N GLU A 146 -4.47 4.53 -2.04
CA GLU A 146 -5.78 5.18 -2.22
C GLU A 146 -5.79 6.66 -1.78
N ARG A 147 -4.86 7.06 -0.92
CA ARG A 147 -4.62 8.45 -0.52
C ARG A 147 -3.35 8.96 -1.17
N ALA A 148 -3.40 9.18 -2.48
CA ALA A 148 -2.27 9.63 -3.28
C ALA A 148 -1.69 10.97 -2.81
N ASP A 149 -2.53 11.91 -2.35
CA ASP A 149 -2.17 13.20 -1.79
C ASP A 149 -1.11 13.10 -0.69
N ARG A 150 -1.18 12.08 0.16
CA ARG A 150 -0.17 11.81 1.19
C ARG A 150 1.23 11.63 0.59
N TYR A 151 1.33 10.95 -0.55
CA TYR A 151 2.61 10.70 -1.22
C TYR A 151 3.08 11.92 -1.99
N LEU A 152 2.16 12.70 -2.58
CA LEU A 152 2.47 13.98 -3.22
C LEU A 152 3.08 14.97 -2.22
N ASP A 153 2.53 15.08 -1.00
CA ASP A 153 3.11 15.87 0.08
C ASP A 153 4.52 15.40 0.46
N SER A 154 4.76 14.09 0.42
CA SER A 154 6.08 13.51 0.66
C SER A 154 7.08 13.88 -0.45
N PHE A 155 6.65 13.92 -1.71
CA PHE A 155 7.48 14.37 -2.83
C PHE A 155 7.88 15.83 -2.65
N ARG A 156 6.93 16.69 -2.33
CA ARG A 156 7.18 18.11 -2.06
C ARG A 156 8.16 18.29 -0.91
N SER A 157 7.91 17.66 0.23
CA SER A 157 8.76 17.78 1.41
C SER A 157 10.19 17.28 1.16
N CYS A 158 10.34 16.23 0.38
CA CYS A 158 11.65 15.71 -0.02
C CYS A 158 12.35 16.65 -0.99
N ALA A 159 11.64 17.17 -1.99
CA ALA A 159 12.19 18.10 -2.98
C ALA A 159 12.70 19.39 -2.33
N VAL A 160 11.99 19.93 -1.35
CA VAL A 160 12.45 21.09 -0.56
C VAL A 160 13.78 20.82 0.13
N LYS A 161 13.89 19.67 0.79
CA LYS A 161 15.15 19.27 1.47
C LYS A 161 16.30 19.11 0.48
N VAL A 162 16.02 18.52 -0.67
CA VAL A 162 17.03 18.36 -1.74
C VAL A 162 17.48 19.73 -2.27
N ARG A 163 16.54 20.64 -2.56
CA ARG A 163 16.84 22.01 -2.96
C ARG A 163 17.74 22.69 -1.94
N ASP A 164 17.38 22.65 -0.66
CA ASP A 164 18.12 23.32 0.40
C ASP A 164 19.56 22.78 0.51
N VAL A 165 19.74 21.48 0.33
CA VAL A 165 21.08 20.87 0.31
C VAL A 165 21.88 21.32 -0.92
N LEU A 166 21.27 21.37 -2.09
CA LEU A 166 21.93 21.82 -3.33
C LEU A 166 22.31 23.29 -3.25
N GLU A 167 21.45 24.14 -2.71
CA GLU A 167 21.71 25.58 -2.54
C GLU A 167 22.81 25.85 -1.49
N ASN A 168 22.86 25.09 -0.41
CA ASN A 168 23.91 25.23 0.62
C ASN A 168 25.27 24.68 0.19
N GLN A 169 25.37 23.96 -0.91
CA GLN A 169 26.60 23.47 -1.50
C GLN A 169 27.24 24.49 -2.49
N GLU A 170 26.76 25.72 -2.52
CA GLU A 170 27.24 26.77 -3.43
C GLU A 170 28.76 27.08 -3.37
N LEU A 171 29.46 26.55 -2.39
CA LEU A 171 30.92 26.65 -2.26
C LEU A 171 31.66 25.42 -2.79
N ASN A 172 31.01 24.43 -3.30
CA ASN A 172 31.60 23.19 -3.81
C ASN A 172 31.61 23.16 -5.34
N LEU A 173 32.64 22.53 -5.93
CA LEU A 173 32.79 22.30 -7.37
C LEU A 173 31.55 21.67 -8.05
N PHE A 174 30.64 21.08 -7.26
CA PHE A 174 29.32 20.64 -7.68
C PHE A 174 28.38 21.76 -8.12
N ALA A 175 28.51 22.97 -7.58
CA ALA A 175 27.69 24.10 -7.96
C ALA A 175 27.94 24.55 -9.41
N LEU A 176 29.15 24.35 -9.94
CA LEU A 176 29.46 24.62 -11.34
C LEU A 176 28.93 23.56 -12.31
N ALA A 177 28.72 22.31 -11.85
CA ALA A 177 28.09 21.27 -12.61
C ALA A 177 26.55 21.28 -12.49
N ALA A 178 25.99 21.97 -11.51
CA ALA A 178 24.59 22.10 -11.20
C ALA A 178 23.89 23.31 -11.83
N GLN A 179 24.50 23.98 -12.82
CA GLN A 179 23.77 24.83 -13.77
C GLN A 179 22.92 23.92 -14.68
N ASP A 180 21.93 23.32 -14.06
CA ASP A 180 20.97 22.46 -14.72
C ASP A 180 19.71 23.26 -14.98
N ASP A 181 19.22 23.21 -16.21
CA ASP A 181 18.03 23.92 -16.67
C ASP A 181 16.72 23.37 -16.06
N PHE A 182 16.79 22.58 -14.99
CA PHE A 182 15.62 22.02 -14.32
C PHE A 182 15.35 22.76 -13.00
N PRO A 183 14.55 23.85 -13.04
CA PRO A 183 14.27 24.66 -11.86
C PRO A 183 13.43 23.92 -10.84
N PHE A 184 13.57 24.34 -9.56
CA PHE A 184 12.64 23.91 -8.51
C PHE A 184 11.24 24.41 -8.84
N PRO A 185 10.19 23.56 -8.65
CA PRO A 185 8.81 23.96 -8.91
C PRO A 185 8.43 25.21 -8.09
N GLU A 186 7.93 26.24 -8.76
CA GLU A 186 7.42 27.43 -8.10
C GLU A 186 6.14 27.07 -7.33
N GLU A 187 6.05 27.55 -6.09
CA GLU A 187 4.78 27.53 -5.37
C GLU A 187 3.85 28.51 -6.09
N GLU A 188 2.76 28.02 -6.65
CA GLU A 188 1.64 28.88 -7.02
C GLU A 188 1.23 29.61 -5.74
N THR A 189 1.66 30.86 -5.63
CA THR A 189 1.22 31.73 -4.57
C THR A 189 -0.31 31.82 -4.68
N ALA A 190 -1.00 31.32 -3.67
CA ALA A 190 -2.45 31.44 -3.48
C ALA A 190 -2.93 32.91 -3.37
N SER A 191 -2.17 33.83 -3.92
CA SER A 191 -2.40 35.30 -3.86
C SER A 191 -3.11 35.88 -5.07
N GLN A 192 -3.52 35.05 -6.06
CA GLN A 192 -4.28 35.56 -7.21
C GLN A 192 -5.78 35.20 -7.20
N ALA A 193 -6.27 34.55 -6.17
CA ALA A 193 -7.71 34.23 -6.04
C ALA A 193 -8.53 35.26 -5.24
N MET A 194 -7.99 36.44 -4.94
CA MET A 194 -8.69 37.52 -4.25
C MET A 194 -8.62 38.85 -5.00
N THR A 195 -9.00 38.83 -6.27
CA THR A 195 -9.40 40.07 -6.96
C THR A 195 -10.38 39.72 -8.06
N LEU A 196 -11.66 39.66 -7.70
CA LEU A 196 -12.86 40.04 -8.49
C LEU A 196 -14.09 39.89 -7.61
#